data_51f49c5af2e49ddf7d9b31196b9caef7
#
_entry.id   51f49c5af2e49ddf7d9b31196b9caef7
#
_cell.length_a   1.000
_cell.length_b   1.000
_cell.length_c   1.000
_cell.angle_alpha   90.00
_cell.angle_beta   90.00
_cell.angle_gamma   90.00
#
_symmetry.space_group_name_H-M   'P 1'
#
loop_
_entity.id
_entity.type
_entity.pdbx_description
1 polymer ?
#
loop_
_entity_poly.entity_id
_entity_poly.type
_entity_poly.pdbx_seq_one_letter_code
_entity_poly.pdbx_strand_id
1 'polypeptide(L)'
;MTNNLDTSYLGEIIRALEQLGGAASLTEINEQIYNNGTMPYMRTNSNWKDNVRATIQRHCNSTRSYKGAADLFYSVYGLGEGFWGLKARIEDVELSNINPIEQRQIDSIVNNQSLAQTEKEAIILSRRGQGEFRKRIIEKYKSCVVTGISDKRLLIASHIKPWRSATNIERLSSENGLLLSPLYDKLFDLGLITFKTNGCIIISSKISDNDRARICIDDTCCYVNDMSEELRKNIEYHNDMIFIR
;
A
#
# COMPACT_ATOMS: atom_id res chain seq x y z
N MET A 1 -16.54 -11.99 20.29
CA MET A 1 -15.54 -13.04 20.60
C MET A 1 -14.18 -12.37 20.53
N THR A 2 -13.53 -12.16 21.68
CA THR A 2 -12.23 -11.53 21.78
C THR A 2 -11.20 -12.49 21.22
N ASN A 3 -10.65 -12.16 20.03
CA ASN A 3 -9.48 -12.86 19.47
C ASN A 3 -8.36 -12.79 20.51
N ASN A 4 -7.96 -13.93 21.02
CA ASN A 4 -6.77 -14.09 21.84
C ASN A 4 -5.58 -13.68 20.96
N LEU A 5 -5.07 -12.47 21.14
CA LEU A 5 -3.92 -11.93 20.42
C LEU A 5 -2.72 -12.80 20.76
N ASP A 6 -2.22 -13.58 19.78
CA ASP A 6 -0.96 -14.31 19.93
C ASP A 6 0.17 -13.29 20.13
N THR A 7 0.66 -13.18 21.36
CA THR A 7 1.76 -12.30 21.78
C THR A 7 3.14 -12.95 21.60
N SER A 8 3.24 -13.99 20.79
CA SER A 8 4.50 -14.60 20.39
C SER A 8 5.23 -13.75 19.32
N TYR A 9 6.55 -13.98 19.19
CA TYR A 9 7.31 -13.40 18.08
C TYR A 9 6.67 -13.67 16.72
N LEU A 10 6.11 -14.86 16.53
CA LEU A 10 5.45 -15.24 15.29
C LEU A 10 4.19 -14.40 15.04
N GLY A 11 3.34 -14.26 16.05
CA GLY A 11 2.12 -13.46 15.96
C GLY A 11 2.41 -11.98 15.65
N GLU A 12 3.43 -11.41 16.28
CA GLU A 12 3.82 -10.01 16.03
C GLU A 12 4.41 -9.79 14.65
N ILE A 13 5.20 -10.76 14.13
CA ILE A 13 5.75 -10.70 12.77
C ILE A 13 4.62 -10.76 11.74
N ILE A 14 3.66 -11.67 11.93
CA ILE A 14 2.49 -11.78 11.05
C ILE A 14 1.72 -10.47 11.05
N ARG A 15 1.37 -9.94 12.22
CA ARG A 15 0.65 -8.67 12.36
C ARG A 15 1.40 -7.50 11.71
N ALA A 16 2.71 -7.39 11.94
CA ALA A 16 3.53 -6.34 11.34
C ALA A 16 3.54 -6.45 9.82
N LEU A 17 3.70 -7.65 9.26
CA LEU A 17 3.65 -7.86 7.82
C LEU A 17 2.26 -7.55 7.22
N GLU A 18 1.18 -7.93 7.90
CA GLU A 18 -0.18 -7.57 7.47
C GLU A 18 -0.38 -6.05 7.42
N GLN A 19 0.09 -5.33 8.45
CA GLN A 19 0.05 -3.87 8.50
C GLN A 19 0.92 -3.20 7.43
N LEU A 20 2.03 -3.86 7.05
CA LEU A 20 2.97 -3.41 6.01
C LEU A 20 2.59 -3.90 4.59
N GLY A 21 1.39 -4.50 4.41
CA GLY A 21 0.89 -4.93 3.10
C GLY A 21 1.39 -6.30 2.64
N GLY A 22 1.83 -7.13 3.57
CA GLY A 22 2.17 -8.54 3.34
C GLY A 22 3.64 -8.79 3.02
N ALA A 23 4.45 -7.78 2.70
CA ALA A 23 5.89 -7.91 2.49
C ALA A 23 6.64 -6.64 2.87
N ALA A 24 7.81 -6.78 3.53
CA ALA A 24 8.62 -5.67 3.98
C ALA A 24 10.08 -6.08 4.22
N SER A 25 10.98 -5.10 4.33
CA SER A 25 12.33 -5.32 4.80
C SER A 25 12.34 -5.73 6.28
N LEU A 26 13.38 -6.44 6.70
CA LEU A 26 13.55 -6.82 8.11
C LEU A 26 13.61 -5.58 9.03
N THR A 27 14.11 -4.46 8.53
CA THR A 27 14.16 -3.19 9.26
C THR A 27 12.75 -2.65 9.49
N GLU A 28 11.93 -2.55 8.45
CA GLU A 28 10.53 -2.09 8.54
C GLU A 28 9.69 -3.01 9.44
N ILE A 29 9.88 -4.33 9.33
CA ILE A 29 9.20 -5.31 10.21
C ILE A 29 9.56 -5.04 11.69
N ASN A 30 10.85 -4.83 11.98
CA ASN A 30 11.30 -4.54 13.34
C ASN A 30 10.75 -3.20 13.87
N GLU A 31 10.74 -2.16 13.05
CA GLU A 31 10.17 -0.86 13.39
C GLU A 31 8.66 -0.96 13.66
N GLN A 32 7.93 -1.67 12.82
CA GLN A 32 6.49 -1.88 12.99
C GLN A 32 6.17 -2.66 14.26
N ILE A 33 6.92 -3.74 14.56
CA ILE A 33 6.77 -4.51 15.82
C ILE A 33 7.05 -3.61 17.03
N TYR A 34 8.11 -2.78 16.96
CA TYR A 34 8.44 -1.85 18.03
C TYR A 34 7.33 -0.81 18.26
N ASN A 35 6.76 -0.27 17.19
CA ASN A 35 5.69 0.73 17.23
C ASN A 35 4.37 0.14 17.74
N ASN A 36 4.06 -1.12 17.43
CA ASN A 36 2.89 -1.81 17.94
C ASN A 36 2.88 -1.90 19.47
N GLY A 37 4.04 -1.99 20.11
CA GLY A 37 4.18 -1.92 21.58
C GLY A 37 3.55 -3.10 22.34
N THR A 38 3.11 -4.16 21.65
CA THR A 38 2.37 -5.30 22.22
C THR A 38 3.24 -6.26 23.00
N MET A 39 4.57 -6.18 22.86
CA MET A 39 5.54 -7.02 23.53
C MET A 39 6.55 -6.18 24.34
N PRO A 40 6.17 -5.63 25.50
CA PRO A 40 7.04 -4.73 26.28
C PRO A 40 8.36 -5.38 26.73
N TYR A 41 8.41 -6.70 26.90
CA TYR A 41 9.64 -7.42 27.23
C TYR A 41 10.67 -7.46 26.08
N MET A 42 10.26 -7.22 24.84
CA MET A 42 11.22 -7.06 23.73
C MET A 42 12.18 -5.89 23.98
N ARG A 43 11.69 -4.81 24.60
CA ARG A 43 12.51 -3.63 24.89
C ARG A 43 13.62 -3.89 25.90
N THR A 44 13.49 -4.92 26.73
CA THR A 44 14.48 -5.34 27.74
C THR A 44 15.45 -6.39 27.21
N ASN A 45 15.16 -7.01 26.05
CA ASN A 45 16.01 -8.02 25.42
C ASN A 45 16.78 -7.40 24.25
N SER A 46 18.08 -7.20 24.41
CA SER A 46 18.95 -6.62 23.35
C SER A 46 18.93 -7.42 22.03
N ASN A 47 18.63 -8.71 22.07
CA ASN A 47 18.67 -9.62 20.91
C ASN A 47 17.31 -9.86 20.26
N TRP A 48 16.30 -9.05 20.58
CA TRP A 48 14.94 -9.29 20.06
C TRP A 48 14.85 -9.25 18.53
N LYS A 49 15.63 -8.41 17.87
CA LYS A 49 15.68 -8.32 16.39
C LYS A 49 16.24 -9.58 15.76
N ASP A 50 17.22 -10.22 16.40
CA ASP A 50 17.76 -11.50 15.95
C ASP A 50 16.72 -12.62 16.13
N ASN A 51 15.92 -12.56 17.20
CA ASN A 51 14.81 -13.49 17.43
C ASN A 51 13.70 -13.33 16.38
N VAL A 52 13.38 -12.10 15.95
CA VAL A 52 12.47 -11.84 14.82
C VAL A 52 13.00 -12.50 13.56
N ARG A 53 14.26 -12.23 13.19
CA ARG A 53 14.92 -12.82 12.03
C ARG A 53 14.95 -14.36 12.08
N ALA A 54 15.34 -14.93 13.21
CA ALA A 54 15.39 -16.37 13.42
C ALA A 54 14.00 -17.02 13.33
N THR A 55 12.95 -16.33 13.79
CA THR A 55 11.57 -16.80 13.71
C THR A 55 11.09 -16.82 12.26
N ILE A 56 11.32 -15.76 11.48
CA ILE A 56 11.03 -15.74 10.04
C ILE A 56 11.73 -16.89 9.34
N GLN A 57 13.02 -17.10 9.58
CA GLN A 57 13.80 -18.15 8.94
C GLN A 57 13.33 -19.55 9.32
N ARG A 58 12.88 -19.78 10.55
CA ARG A 58 12.31 -21.09 10.97
C ARG A 58 10.98 -21.40 10.29
N HIS A 59 10.25 -20.41 9.86
CA HIS A 59 8.95 -20.51 9.20
C HIS A 59 9.01 -20.22 7.68
N CYS A 60 10.17 -20.39 7.07
CA CYS A 60 10.39 -20.24 5.63
C CYS A 60 11.11 -21.47 5.06
N ASN A 61 10.43 -22.23 4.20
CA ASN A 61 10.93 -23.52 3.67
C ASN A 61 12.19 -23.39 2.80
N SER A 62 12.49 -22.23 2.27
CA SER A 62 13.71 -21.98 1.48
C SER A 62 14.96 -21.72 2.34
N THR A 63 14.83 -21.61 3.65
CA THR A 63 15.97 -21.38 4.56
C THR A 63 16.54 -22.67 5.14
N ARG A 64 17.83 -22.66 5.50
CA ARG A 64 18.47 -23.79 6.22
C ARG A 64 17.92 -23.98 7.65
N SER A 65 17.29 -22.98 8.22
CA SER A 65 16.73 -23.00 9.57
C SER A 65 15.35 -23.64 9.64
N TYR A 66 14.73 -23.93 8.50
CA TYR A 66 13.45 -24.60 8.41
C TYR A 66 13.57 -26.09 8.80
N LYS A 67 12.72 -26.55 9.70
CA LYS A 67 12.69 -27.93 10.20
C LYS A 67 11.27 -28.49 10.28
N GLY A 68 10.41 -28.15 9.30
CA GLY A 68 9.04 -28.66 9.22
C GLY A 68 8.02 -27.87 10.05
N ALA A 69 8.35 -26.66 10.51
CA ALA A 69 7.38 -25.75 11.08
C ALA A 69 6.35 -25.29 10.02
N ALA A 70 5.30 -24.58 10.43
CA ALA A 70 4.38 -23.96 9.47
C ALA A 70 5.17 -23.05 8.52
N ASP A 71 5.03 -23.25 7.22
CA ASP A 71 5.74 -22.52 6.18
C ASP A 71 4.95 -21.23 5.84
N LEU A 72 5.23 -20.16 6.57
CA LEU A 72 4.45 -18.93 6.58
C LEU A 72 5.11 -17.76 5.85
N PHE A 73 6.43 -17.82 5.65
CA PHE A 73 7.17 -16.71 5.05
C PHE A 73 7.94 -17.14 3.79
N TYR A 74 8.28 -16.15 2.98
CA TYR A 74 9.16 -16.33 1.83
C TYR A 74 10.09 -15.12 1.69
N SER A 75 11.26 -15.31 1.07
CA SER A 75 12.17 -14.22 0.73
C SER A 75 11.77 -13.64 -0.63
N VAL A 76 11.47 -12.35 -0.68
CA VAL A 76 10.93 -11.68 -1.88
C VAL A 76 11.99 -11.57 -2.99
N TYR A 77 13.23 -11.21 -2.63
CA TYR A 77 14.32 -10.97 -3.59
C TYR A 77 15.43 -12.03 -3.53
N GLY A 78 15.21 -13.12 -2.81
CA GLY A 78 16.20 -14.14 -2.54
C GLY A 78 16.79 -14.08 -1.13
N LEU A 79 17.39 -15.22 -0.70
CA LEU A 79 17.99 -15.32 0.62
C LEU A 79 19.22 -14.41 0.72
N GLY A 80 19.26 -13.59 1.76
CA GLY A 80 20.35 -12.62 2.01
C GLY A 80 19.92 -11.17 1.84
N GLU A 81 18.90 -10.87 1.05
CA GLU A 81 18.44 -9.51 0.73
C GLU A 81 17.61 -8.86 1.86
N GLY A 82 17.25 -9.62 2.89
CA GLY A 82 16.58 -9.11 4.09
C GLY A 82 15.15 -8.61 3.87
N PHE A 83 14.51 -8.99 2.75
CA PHE A 83 13.13 -8.63 2.44
C PHE A 83 12.25 -9.87 2.49
N TRP A 84 11.18 -9.82 3.32
CA TRP A 84 10.38 -10.97 3.66
C TRP A 84 8.90 -10.74 3.38
N GLY A 85 8.22 -11.76 2.88
CA GLY A 85 6.78 -11.76 2.64
C GLY A 85 6.06 -12.82 3.45
N LEU A 86 4.80 -12.54 3.79
CA LEU A 86 3.89 -13.47 4.44
C LEU A 86 3.18 -14.30 3.37
N LYS A 87 3.29 -15.64 3.45
CA LYS A 87 2.51 -16.53 2.59
C LYS A 87 1.03 -16.42 2.96
N ALA A 88 0.20 -16.14 1.98
CA ALA A 88 -1.22 -16.07 2.21
C ALA A 88 -1.76 -17.45 2.60
N ARG A 89 -2.42 -17.55 3.73
CA ARG A 89 -3.35 -18.65 3.98
C ARG A 89 -4.53 -18.48 3.03
N ILE A 90 -4.74 -19.41 2.14
CA ILE A 90 -5.85 -19.39 1.18
C ILE A 90 -7.21 -19.38 1.92
N GLU A 91 -7.25 -19.77 3.18
CA GLU A 91 -8.44 -19.92 4.02
C GLU A 91 -8.93 -18.65 4.70
N ASP A 92 -8.07 -17.60 4.85
CA ASP A 92 -8.42 -16.35 5.57
C ASP A 92 -8.77 -15.17 4.64
N VAL A 93 -8.83 -15.40 3.33
CA VAL A 93 -9.28 -14.37 2.40
C VAL A 93 -10.80 -14.40 2.35
N GLU A 94 -11.45 -13.50 3.04
CA GLU A 94 -12.83 -13.12 2.70
C GLU A 94 -12.83 -12.70 1.22
N LEU A 95 -13.17 -13.66 0.36
CA LEU A 95 -13.35 -13.48 -1.09
C LEU A 95 -14.42 -12.43 -1.45
N SER A 96 -15.10 -11.88 -0.43
CA SER A 96 -16.22 -10.96 -0.56
C SER A 96 -15.87 -9.54 -1.05
N ASN A 97 -14.60 -9.16 -1.12
CA ASN A 97 -14.19 -7.78 -1.44
C ASN A 97 -13.25 -7.63 -2.65
N ILE A 98 -12.90 -8.71 -3.34
CA ILE A 98 -12.08 -8.62 -4.55
C ILE A 98 -13.00 -8.37 -5.75
N ASN A 99 -12.75 -7.29 -6.49
CA ASN A 99 -13.44 -7.02 -7.74
C ASN A 99 -13.27 -8.24 -8.69
N PRO A 100 -14.33 -8.74 -9.35
CA PRO A 100 -14.24 -9.87 -10.27
C PRO A 100 -13.17 -9.71 -11.38
N ILE A 101 -12.85 -8.48 -11.76
CA ILE A 101 -11.78 -8.17 -12.71
C ILE A 101 -10.39 -8.43 -12.10
N GLU A 102 -10.18 -8.01 -10.86
CA GLU A 102 -8.94 -8.25 -10.11
C GLU A 102 -8.73 -9.75 -9.87
N GLN A 103 -9.81 -10.47 -9.53
CA GLN A 103 -9.74 -11.93 -9.36
C GLN A 103 -9.30 -12.63 -10.65
N ARG A 104 -9.89 -12.29 -11.80
CA ARG A 104 -9.48 -12.84 -13.10
C ARG A 104 -8.02 -12.53 -13.45
N GLN A 105 -7.53 -11.36 -13.07
CA GLN A 105 -6.13 -10.97 -13.29
C GLN A 105 -5.19 -11.76 -12.37
N ILE A 106 -5.56 -11.99 -11.10
CA ILE A 106 -4.83 -12.86 -10.19
C ILE A 106 -4.79 -14.30 -10.74
N ASP A 107 -5.94 -14.84 -11.14
CA ASP A 107 -6.05 -16.18 -11.70
C ASP A 107 -5.18 -16.34 -12.97
N SER A 108 -5.13 -15.32 -13.83
CA SER A 108 -4.27 -15.32 -15.02
C SER A 108 -2.78 -15.36 -14.67
N ILE A 109 -2.36 -14.71 -13.58
CA ILE A 109 -0.98 -14.71 -13.10
C ILE A 109 -0.63 -16.04 -12.45
N VAL A 110 -1.51 -16.58 -11.61
CA VAL A 110 -1.34 -17.90 -10.97
C VAL A 110 -1.17 -19.01 -12.02
N ASN A 111 -1.99 -18.96 -13.07
CA ASN A 111 -1.98 -19.96 -14.15
C ASN A 111 -0.90 -19.72 -15.21
N ASN A 112 -0.15 -18.62 -15.15
CA ASN A 112 0.92 -18.35 -16.11
C ASN A 112 2.15 -19.22 -15.82
N GLN A 113 2.41 -20.22 -16.66
CA GLN A 113 3.54 -21.14 -16.51
C GLN A 113 4.91 -20.52 -16.82
N SER A 114 4.95 -19.33 -17.46
CA SER A 114 6.21 -18.67 -17.80
C SER A 114 6.79 -17.79 -16.68
N LEU A 115 6.01 -17.49 -15.64
CA LEU A 115 6.46 -16.69 -14.49
C LEU A 115 7.03 -17.59 -13.39
N ALA A 116 8.15 -17.19 -12.84
CA ALA A 116 8.70 -17.83 -11.64
C ALA A 116 7.73 -17.70 -10.46
N GLN A 117 7.71 -18.67 -9.55
CA GLN A 117 6.80 -18.66 -8.39
C GLN A 117 6.96 -17.40 -7.53
N THR A 118 8.20 -16.95 -7.31
CA THR A 118 8.52 -15.74 -6.55
C THR A 118 7.97 -14.47 -7.21
N GLU A 119 7.98 -14.42 -8.53
CA GLU A 119 7.46 -13.30 -9.31
C GLU A 119 5.93 -13.25 -9.25
N LYS A 120 5.26 -14.40 -9.33
CA LYS A 120 3.80 -14.52 -9.12
C LYS A 120 3.40 -14.01 -7.74
N GLU A 121 4.10 -14.43 -6.69
CA GLU A 121 3.83 -14.03 -5.31
C GLU A 121 4.01 -12.53 -5.11
N ALA A 122 5.07 -11.93 -5.66
CA ALA A 122 5.30 -10.49 -5.62
C ALA A 122 4.18 -9.68 -6.29
N ILE A 123 3.68 -10.14 -7.44
CA ILE A 123 2.60 -9.49 -8.17
C ILE A 123 1.28 -9.60 -7.39
N ILE A 124 0.97 -10.75 -6.82
CA ILE A 124 -0.25 -10.97 -6.01
C ILE A 124 -0.25 -10.07 -4.77
N LEU A 125 0.88 -9.96 -4.08
CA LEU A 125 1.02 -9.10 -2.91
C LEU A 125 0.89 -7.61 -3.25
N SER A 126 1.48 -7.18 -4.36
CA SER A 126 1.31 -5.81 -4.85
C SER A 126 -0.17 -5.48 -5.10
N ARG A 127 -0.91 -6.40 -5.72
CA ARG A 127 -2.35 -6.22 -5.99
C ARG A 127 -3.20 -6.21 -4.71
N ARG A 128 -2.88 -7.07 -3.75
CA ARG A 128 -3.55 -7.06 -2.43
C ARG A 128 -3.33 -5.73 -1.69
N GLY A 129 -2.09 -5.22 -1.70
CA GLY A 129 -1.79 -3.91 -1.14
C GLY A 129 -2.59 -2.79 -1.81
N GLN A 130 -2.77 -2.84 -3.13
CA GLN A 130 -3.61 -1.90 -3.86
C GLN A 130 -5.10 -2.01 -3.45
N GLY A 131 -5.61 -3.22 -3.22
CA GLY A 131 -6.98 -3.44 -2.74
C GLY A 131 -7.23 -2.84 -1.36
N GLU A 132 -6.32 -3.07 -0.41
CA GLU A 132 -6.41 -2.51 0.94
C GLU A 132 -6.25 -0.98 0.93
N PHE A 133 -5.31 -0.45 0.17
CA PHE A 133 -5.17 1.00 -0.04
C PHE A 133 -6.45 1.61 -0.60
N ARG A 134 -7.04 1.01 -1.66
CA ARG A 134 -8.30 1.46 -2.24
C ARG A 134 -9.43 1.50 -1.23
N LYS A 135 -9.56 0.48 -0.38
CA LYS A 135 -10.56 0.43 0.68
C LYS A 135 -10.42 1.62 1.63
N ARG A 136 -9.21 1.87 2.14
CA ARG A 136 -8.91 2.99 3.04
C ARG A 136 -9.19 4.35 2.40
N ILE A 137 -8.84 4.53 1.13
CA ILE A 137 -9.12 5.77 0.40
C ILE A 137 -10.63 6.01 0.21
N ILE A 138 -11.39 4.97 -0.14
CA ILE A 138 -12.85 5.06 -0.25
C ILE A 138 -13.51 5.38 1.10
N GLU A 139 -13.03 4.80 2.19
CA GLU A 139 -13.52 5.08 3.54
C GLU A 139 -13.25 6.52 3.98
N LYS A 140 -12.07 7.06 3.62
CA LYS A 140 -11.66 8.41 3.94
C LYS A 140 -12.48 9.46 3.17
N TYR A 141 -12.58 9.35 1.85
CA TYR A 141 -13.14 10.42 1.00
C TYR A 141 -14.59 10.20 0.59
N LYS A 142 -15.06 8.96 0.48
CA LYS A 142 -16.43 8.55 0.08
C LYS A 142 -16.84 8.95 -1.34
N SER A 143 -16.30 10.03 -1.89
CA SER A 143 -16.54 10.56 -3.24
C SER A 143 -15.25 11.12 -3.85
N CYS A 144 -15.24 11.30 -5.17
CA CYS A 144 -14.14 12.01 -5.86
C CYS A 144 -13.95 13.40 -5.27
N VAL A 145 -12.72 13.73 -4.87
CA VAL A 145 -12.43 15.04 -4.23
C VAL A 145 -12.67 16.22 -5.15
N VAL A 146 -12.64 16.03 -6.48
CA VAL A 146 -12.85 17.11 -7.45
C VAL A 146 -14.29 17.17 -7.95
N THR A 147 -14.87 16.01 -8.32
CA THR A 147 -16.19 15.99 -8.98
C THR A 147 -17.36 15.69 -8.06
N GLY A 148 -17.10 15.19 -6.83
CA GLY A 148 -18.13 14.74 -5.92
C GLY A 148 -18.82 13.43 -6.32
N ILE A 149 -18.42 12.77 -7.43
CA ILE A 149 -18.96 11.47 -7.84
C ILE A 149 -18.72 10.46 -6.72
N SER A 150 -19.78 9.73 -6.29
CA SER A 150 -19.75 8.76 -5.21
C SER A 150 -19.89 7.30 -5.64
N ASP A 151 -20.22 7.04 -6.91
CA ASP A 151 -20.26 5.66 -7.45
C ASP A 151 -18.85 5.07 -7.47
N LYS A 152 -18.61 4.11 -6.57
CA LYS A 152 -17.31 3.48 -6.38
C LYS A 152 -16.74 2.81 -7.64
N ARG A 153 -17.60 2.46 -8.60
CA ARG A 153 -17.20 1.86 -9.89
C ARG A 153 -16.49 2.86 -10.80
N LEU A 154 -16.77 4.15 -10.59
CA LEU A 154 -16.23 5.28 -11.36
C LEU A 154 -15.06 5.98 -10.64
N LEU A 155 -14.57 5.42 -9.55
CA LEU A 155 -13.55 6.05 -8.71
C LEU A 155 -12.25 5.25 -8.72
N ILE A 156 -11.13 5.95 -8.66
CA ILE A 156 -9.78 5.41 -8.57
C ILE A 156 -9.13 5.93 -7.28
N ALA A 157 -8.50 5.05 -6.54
CA ALA A 157 -7.63 5.42 -5.43
C ALA A 157 -6.24 5.73 -6.01
N SER A 158 -5.96 7.00 -6.20
CA SER A 158 -4.74 7.52 -6.80
C SER A 158 -3.67 7.74 -5.76
N HIS A 159 -2.45 7.19 -5.98
CA HIS A 159 -1.32 7.46 -5.10
C HIS A 159 -0.74 8.85 -5.39
N ILE A 160 -0.47 9.63 -4.35
CA ILE A 160 0.17 10.94 -4.45
C ILE A 160 1.66 10.78 -4.71
N LYS A 161 2.35 10.06 -3.82
CA LYS A 161 3.72 9.61 -4.03
C LYS A 161 3.68 8.27 -4.74
N PRO A 162 4.28 8.12 -5.93
CA PRO A 162 4.17 6.90 -6.73
C PRO A 162 4.62 5.66 -6.00
N TRP A 163 3.97 4.53 -6.26
CA TRP A 163 4.26 3.23 -5.64
C TRP A 163 5.75 2.89 -5.60
N ARG A 164 6.46 3.13 -6.69
CA ARG A 164 7.92 2.85 -6.81
C ARG A 164 8.80 3.69 -5.88
N SER A 165 8.33 4.88 -5.48
CA SER A 165 9.05 5.82 -4.63
C SER A 165 8.59 5.79 -3.18
N ALA A 166 7.47 5.11 -2.90
CA ALA A 166 6.86 5.02 -1.59
C ALA A 166 7.40 3.81 -0.81
N THR A 167 7.59 3.97 0.49
CA THR A 167 7.83 2.88 1.44
C THR A 167 6.58 2.00 1.56
N ASN A 168 6.70 0.81 2.13
CA ASN A 168 5.55 -0.08 2.30
C ASN A 168 4.46 0.53 3.21
N ILE A 169 4.84 1.35 4.18
CA ILE A 169 3.90 2.09 5.04
C ILE A 169 3.15 3.14 4.22
N GLU A 170 3.88 3.95 3.47
CA GLU A 170 3.29 4.99 2.60
C GLU A 170 2.38 4.41 1.52
N ARG A 171 2.70 3.22 0.98
CA ARG A 171 1.88 2.52 -0.04
C ARG A 171 0.48 2.17 0.45
N LEU A 172 0.32 1.95 1.75
CA LEU A 172 -0.96 1.60 2.38
C LEU A 172 -1.59 2.75 3.15
N SER A 173 -0.87 3.87 3.32
CA SER A 173 -1.35 5.04 4.04
C SER A 173 -2.44 5.76 3.26
N SER A 174 -3.59 6.01 3.89
CA SER A 174 -4.63 6.87 3.32
C SER A 174 -4.19 8.32 3.17
N GLU A 175 -3.07 8.70 3.80
CA GLU A 175 -2.45 10.02 3.66
C GLU A 175 -1.60 10.12 2.39
N ASN A 176 -1.31 8.99 1.74
CA ASN A 176 -0.61 8.96 0.45
C ASN A 176 -1.57 8.76 -0.74
N GLY A 177 -2.82 9.16 -0.62
CA GLY A 177 -3.76 8.98 -1.71
C GLY A 177 -4.94 9.93 -1.74
N LEU A 178 -5.52 10.04 -2.92
CA LEU A 178 -6.74 10.78 -3.21
C LEU A 178 -7.75 9.86 -3.91
N LEU A 179 -9.05 10.13 -3.71
CA LEU A 179 -10.10 9.45 -4.45
C LEU A 179 -10.51 10.32 -5.64
N LEU A 180 -10.25 9.84 -6.84
CA LEU A 180 -10.43 10.59 -8.08
C LEU A 180 -11.32 9.84 -9.08
N SER A 181 -12.02 10.57 -9.93
CA SER A 181 -12.61 9.98 -11.14
C SER A 181 -11.54 9.77 -12.22
N PRO A 182 -11.74 8.88 -13.21
CA PRO A 182 -10.68 8.45 -14.14
C PRO A 182 -9.98 9.60 -14.89
N LEU A 183 -10.71 10.64 -15.26
CA LEU A 183 -10.12 11.80 -15.93
C LEU A 183 -9.14 12.54 -15.01
N TYR A 184 -9.55 12.79 -13.77
CA TYR A 184 -8.74 13.54 -12.81
C TYR A 184 -7.58 12.72 -12.24
N ASP A 185 -7.77 11.42 -12.10
CA ASP A 185 -6.69 10.47 -11.81
C ASP A 185 -5.61 10.54 -12.89
N LYS A 186 -6.02 10.47 -14.15
CA LYS A 186 -5.07 10.56 -15.27
C LYS A 186 -4.35 11.90 -15.33
N LEU A 187 -5.06 13.01 -15.12
CA LEU A 187 -4.44 14.34 -15.08
C LEU A 187 -3.44 14.47 -13.93
N PHE A 188 -3.76 13.93 -12.77
CA PHE A 188 -2.92 13.92 -11.59
C PHE A 188 -1.66 13.06 -11.80
N ASP A 189 -1.81 11.82 -12.24
CA ASP A 189 -0.71 10.90 -12.57
C ASP A 189 0.27 11.46 -13.61
N LEU A 190 -0.24 12.22 -14.58
CA LEU A 190 0.59 12.88 -15.59
C LEU A 190 1.22 14.19 -15.11
N GLY A 191 0.94 14.62 -13.87
CA GLY A 191 1.41 15.90 -13.34
C GLY A 191 0.78 17.12 -14.03
N LEU A 192 -0.36 16.95 -14.70
CA LEU A 192 -1.07 18.04 -15.35
C LEU A 192 -1.99 18.81 -14.40
N ILE A 193 -2.35 18.21 -13.27
CA ILE A 193 -2.97 18.88 -12.14
C ILE A 193 -2.24 18.49 -10.85
N THR A 194 -2.32 19.34 -9.85
CA THR A 194 -1.91 19.06 -8.47
C THR A 194 -2.71 19.93 -7.51
N PHE A 195 -2.37 19.89 -6.21
CA PHE A 195 -3.03 20.68 -5.19
C PHE A 195 -2.01 21.52 -4.39
N LYS A 196 -2.43 22.68 -3.95
CA LYS A 196 -1.71 23.46 -2.94
C LYS A 196 -1.89 22.81 -1.56
N THR A 197 -1.04 23.15 -0.62
CA THR A 197 -1.15 22.69 0.78
C THR A 197 -2.42 23.18 1.49
N ASN A 198 -3.11 24.18 0.93
CA ASN A 198 -4.42 24.63 1.38
C ASN A 198 -5.60 23.92 0.66
N GLY A 199 -5.31 22.92 -0.21
CA GLY A 199 -6.31 22.13 -0.92
C GLY A 199 -6.81 22.71 -2.23
N CYS A 200 -6.40 23.91 -2.62
CA CYS A 200 -6.79 24.46 -3.92
C CYS A 200 -6.02 23.76 -5.04
N ILE A 201 -6.71 23.51 -6.15
CA ILE A 201 -6.12 22.85 -7.32
C ILE A 201 -5.18 23.80 -8.08
N ILE A 202 -4.15 23.21 -8.70
CA ILE A 202 -3.26 23.87 -9.66
C ILE A 202 -3.34 23.12 -10.97
N ILE A 203 -3.55 23.83 -12.06
CA ILE A 203 -3.59 23.29 -13.43
C ILE A 203 -2.33 23.69 -14.15
N SER A 204 -1.67 22.71 -14.78
CA SER A 204 -0.46 22.92 -15.59
C SER A 204 -0.73 23.84 -16.78
N SER A 205 0.24 24.73 -17.07
CA SER A 205 0.24 25.57 -18.29
C SER A 205 0.38 24.76 -19.58
N LYS A 206 0.69 23.45 -19.48
CA LYS A 206 0.80 22.55 -20.64
C LYS A 206 -0.54 22.04 -21.16
N ILE A 207 -1.63 22.24 -20.42
CA ILE A 207 -2.98 21.94 -20.90
C ILE A 207 -3.44 23.12 -21.77
N SER A 208 -3.89 22.83 -22.99
CA SER A 208 -4.44 23.86 -23.88
C SER A 208 -5.68 24.54 -23.29
N ASP A 209 -5.91 25.82 -23.58
CA ASP A 209 -7.10 26.54 -23.10
C ASP A 209 -8.41 25.84 -23.52
N ASN A 210 -8.43 25.25 -24.73
CA ASN A 210 -9.56 24.49 -25.23
C ASN A 210 -9.84 23.23 -24.40
N ASP A 211 -8.81 22.49 -23.99
CA ASP A 211 -8.97 21.29 -23.15
C ASP A 211 -9.27 21.68 -21.70
N ARG A 212 -8.64 22.77 -21.22
CA ARG A 212 -8.89 23.29 -19.89
C ARG A 212 -10.38 23.67 -19.70
N ALA A 213 -10.98 24.28 -20.68
CA ALA A 213 -12.42 24.60 -20.65
C ALA A 213 -13.31 23.34 -20.61
N ARG A 214 -12.87 22.22 -21.19
CA ARG A 214 -13.60 20.93 -21.19
C ARG A 214 -13.41 20.09 -19.94
N ILE A 215 -12.31 20.27 -19.24
CA ILE A 215 -12.02 19.56 -17.98
C ILE A 215 -12.98 19.99 -16.85
N CYS A 216 -13.61 21.15 -16.98
CA CYS A 216 -14.58 21.68 -16.00
C CYS A 216 -14.03 21.80 -14.57
N ILE A 217 -12.76 22.22 -14.42
CA ILE A 217 -12.16 22.50 -13.11
C ILE A 217 -12.29 23.99 -12.82
N ASP A 218 -12.84 24.31 -11.65
CA ASP A 218 -12.75 25.65 -11.09
C ASP A 218 -11.45 25.76 -10.28
N ASP A 219 -10.45 26.45 -10.83
CA ASP A 219 -9.14 26.63 -10.20
C ASP A 219 -9.14 27.63 -9.03
N THR A 220 -10.28 28.26 -8.75
CA THR A 220 -10.49 29.07 -7.57
C THR A 220 -10.97 28.27 -6.36
N CYS A 221 -11.46 27.03 -6.58
CA CYS A 221 -11.97 26.18 -5.53
C CYS A 221 -10.89 25.36 -4.83
N CYS A 222 -11.09 25.13 -3.52
CA CYS A 222 -10.31 24.20 -2.74
C CYS A 222 -11.09 22.87 -2.64
N TYR A 223 -10.50 21.80 -3.13
CA TYR A 223 -11.13 20.49 -3.26
C TYR A 223 -10.72 19.52 -2.15
N VAL A 224 -9.55 19.69 -1.55
CA VAL A 224 -9.04 18.84 -0.47
C VAL A 224 -8.98 19.66 0.82
N ASN A 225 -10.00 19.51 1.66
CA ASN A 225 -10.09 20.18 2.93
C ASN A 225 -9.43 19.35 4.04
N ASP A 226 -9.09 20.03 5.16
CA ASP A 226 -8.58 19.40 6.40
C ASP A 226 -7.39 18.44 6.18
N MET A 227 -6.42 18.86 5.38
CA MET A 227 -5.21 18.10 5.14
C MET A 227 -4.42 17.88 6.42
N SER A 228 -4.13 16.62 6.74
CA SER A 228 -3.12 16.25 7.75
C SER A 228 -1.73 16.72 7.34
N GLU A 229 -0.81 16.78 8.29
CA GLU A 229 0.59 17.12 7.99
C GLU A 229 1.24 16.11 7.02
N GLU A 230 0.91 14.82 7.16
CA GLU A 230 1.41 13.75 6.28
C GLU A 230 0.88 13.91 4.85
N LEU A 231 -0.42 14.19 4.70
CA LEU A 231 -1.00 14.44 3.38
C LEU A 231 -0.36 15.67 2.71
N ARG A 232 -0.11 16.76 3.46
CA ARG A 232 0.60 17.94 2.94
C ARG A 232 1.99 17.60 2.42
N LYS A 233 2.79 16.84 3.17
CA LYS A 233 4.11 16.37 2.73
C LYS A 233 4.05 15.56 1.45
N ASN A 234 3.05 14.68 1.31
CA ASN A 234 2.87 13.91 0.08
C ASN A 234 2.45 14.80 -1.10
N ILE A 235 1.60 15.79 -0.88
CA ILE A 235 1.22 16.78 -1.91
C ILE A 235 2.44 17.65 -2.31
N GLU A 236 3.26 18.08 -1.37
CA GLU A 236 4.51 18.78 -1.65
C GLU A 236 5.45 17.93 -2.50
N TYR A 237 5.61 16.64 -2.16
CA TYR A 237 6.36 15.71 -2.99
C TYR A 237 5.84 15.65 -4.43
N HIS A 238 4.52 15.59 -4.62
CA HIS A 238 3.90 15.59 -5.95
C HIS A 238 4.17 16.90 -6.69
N ASN A 239 4.10 18.03 -6.00
CA ASN A 239 4.39 19.36 -6.56
C ASN A 239 5.82 19.51 -7.04
N ASP A 240 6.77 18.91 -6.34
CA ASP A 240 8.20 19.06 -6.63
C ASP A 240 8.72 18.03 -7.63
N MET A 241 8.17 16.81 -7.59
CA MET A 241 8.73 15.68 -8.33
C MET A 241 7.91 15.23 -9.53
N ILE A 242 6.62 15.58 -9.60
CA ILE A 242 5.69 15.04 -10.60
C ILE A 242 5.02 16.16 -11.40
N PHE A 243 4.57 17.22 -10.72
CA PHE A 243 3.82 18.29 -11.37
C PHE A 243 4.64 19.03 -12.44
N ILE A 244 4.05 19.17 -13.63
CA ILE A 244 4.62 19.86 -14.79
C ILE A 244 4.10 21.30 -14.81
N ARG A 245 4.99 22.25 -14.60
CA ARG A 245 4.64 23.69 -14.62
C ARG A 245 4.50 24.26 -16.02
#